data_e35f523be3a2cc04a140315433d147c8
#
_entry.id   e35f523be3a2cc04a140315433d147c8
#
_cell.length_a   1.000
_cell.length_b   1.000
_cell.length_c   1.000
_cell.angle_alpha   90.00
_cell.angle_beta   90.00
_cell.angle_gamma   90.00
#
_symmetry.space_group_name_H-M   'P 1'
#
loop_
_entity.id
_entity.type
_entity.pdbx_description
1 polymer ?
#
loop_
_entity_poly.entity_id
_entity_poly.type
_entity_poly.pdbx_seq_one_letter_code
_entity_poly.pdbx_strand_id
1 'polypeptide(L)'
;MLKYEYIAKEIMNLIEDKDLRQGDKLPSLDELVTQFEVSKNTVIKALDELQSHGLIYQVRGSGIFVRGRRQKGYINMMEIEGFNSMLREFDLTSKVLELKEVIPSETVQEHLHIDADQPVYYLKRLRYIEGRIFCIEESYFDKNIVMYLNEQIAEDSVFNYLTNNLKLQISFLDHYLRVGKLNQQNAVYLELQEGDPGIQVESIFYLANGVPFDYSKIIYHYEESQFFIQGNSYYNLMN
;
A
#
# COMPACT_ATOMS: atom_id res chain seq x y z
N MET A 1 13.28 -11.91 11.82
CA MET A 1 13.72 -10.53 11.49
C MET A 1 15.24 -10.50 11.42
N LEU A 2 15.79 -10.03 10.29
CA LEU A 2 17.24 -9.92 10.13
C LEU A 2 17.78 -8.73 10.95
N LYS A 3 19.08 -8.76 11.29
CA LYS A 3 19.66 -7.69 12.15
C LYS A 3 19.52 -6.30 11.54
N TYR A 4 19.67 -6.15 10.22
CA TYR A 4 19.54 -4.84 9.56
C TYR A 4 18.08 -4.35 9.56
N GLU A 5 17.08 -5.23 9.42
CA GLU A 5 15.66 -4.88 9.50
C GLU A 5 15.30 -4.36 10.90
N TYR A 6 15.85 -5.00 11.94
CA TYR A 6 15.69 -4.51 13.31
C TYR A 6 16.26 -3.10 13.47
N ILE A 7 17.48 -2.85 12.97
CA ILE A 7 18.13 -1.53 13.05
C ILE A 7 17.33 -0.48 12.27
N ALA A 8 16.84 -0.81 11.07
CA ALA A 8 16.01 0.09 10.30
C ALA A 8 14.75 0.48 11.09
N LYS A 9 14.08 -0.48 11.72
CA LYS A 9 12.92 -0.24 12.58
C LYS A 9 13.25 0.66 13.77
N GLU A 10 14.37 0.43 14.45
CA GLU A 10 14.80 1.27 15.59
C GLU A 10 15.12 2.71 15.17
N ILE A 11 15.69 2.89 13.96
CA ILE A 11 15.91 4.24 13.41
C ILE A 11 14.57 4.91 13.08
N MET A 12 13.58 4.16 12.57
CA MET A 12 12.22 4.69 12.36
C MET A 12 11.59 5.12 13.68
N ASN A 13 11.67 4.28 14.72
CA ASN A 13 11.19 4.61 16.06
C ASN A 13 11.87 5.88 16.59
N LEU A 14 13.18 5.99 16.42
CA LEU A 14 13.94 7.19 16.81
C LEU A 14 13.43 8.47 16.11
N ILE A 15 13.11 8.37 14.83
CA ILE A 15 12.55 9.49 14.06
C ILE A 15 11.16 9.87 14.62
N GLU A 16 10.36 8.86 14.98
CA GLU A 16 9.03 9.07 15.55
C GLU A 16 9.08 9.65 16.96
N ASP A 17 9.80 9.00 17.86
CA ASP A 17 9.87 9.36 19.29
C ASP A 17 10.44 10.78 19.50
N LYS A 18 11.35 11.20 18.66
CA LYS A 18 11.96 12.54 18.71
C LYS A 18 11.27 13.58 17.83
N ASP A 19 10.17 13.21 17.16
CA ASP A 19 9.45 14.05 16.18
C ASP A 19 10.41 14.73 15.18
N LEU A 20 11.40 13.96 14.67
CA LEU A 20 12.37 14.48 13.73
C LEU A 20 11.71 14.83 12.40
N ARG A 21 12.08 15.99 11.85
CA ARG A 21 11.47 16.56 10.65
C ARG A 21 12.44 16.49 9.47
N GLN A 22 11.94 16.81 8.29
CA GLN A 22 12.74 16.88 7.08
C GLN A 22 13.97 17.79 7.28
N GLY A 23 15.15 17.25 7.01
CA GLY A 23 16.44 17.92 7.16
C GLY A 23 17.08 17.74 8.53
N ASP A 24 16.38 17.15 9.51
CA ASP A 24 16.99 16.84 10.81
C ASP A 24 18.03 15.72 10.64
N LYS A 25 19.13 15.90 11.37
CA LYS A 25 20.27 15.00 11.28
C LYS A 25 20.08 13.79 12.20
N LEU A 26 20.29 12.61 11.64
CA LEU A 26 20.38 11.36 12.38
C LEU A 26 21.79 11.11 12.90
N PRO A 27 21.97 10.18 13.86
CA PRO A 27 23.30 9.74 14.26
C PRO A 27 24.13 9.29 13.05
N SER A 28 25.42 9.54 13.11
CA SER A 28 26.36 9.12 12.09
C SER A 28 26.47 7.60 11.98
N LEU A 29 26.98 7.09 10.87
CA LEU A 29 27.22 5.67 10.68
C LEU A 29 28.04 5.04 11.83
N ASP A 30 29.08 5.71 12.29
CA ASP A 30 29.95 5.19 13.34
C ASP A 30 29.26 5.24 14.72
N GLU A 31 28.42 6.24 15.00
CA GLU A 31 27.57 6.28 16.19
C GLU A 31 26.53 5.14 16.19
N LEU A 32 25.87 4.90 15.03
CA LEU A 32 24.92 3.79 14.88
C LEU A 32 25.60 2.42 15.04
N VAL A 33 26.81 2.23 14.49
CA VAL A 33 27.63 1.03 14.69
C VAL A 33 27.88 0.78 16.17
N THR A 34 28.27 1.82 16.90
CA THR A 34 28.53 1.75 18.35
C THR A 34 27.25 1.50 19.13
N GLN A 35 26.15 2.20 18.81
CA GLN A 35 24.87 2.10 19.50
C GLN A 35 24.26 0.70 19.39
N PHE A 36 24.32 0.08 18.20
CA PHE A 36 23.72 -1.22 17.94
C PHE A 36 24.69 -2.41 18.10
N GLU A 37 25.96 -2.15 18.38
CA GLU A 37 27.02 -3.17 18.54
C GLU A 37 27.07 -4.15 17.36
N VAL A 38 27.03 -3.64 16.12
CA VAL A 38 27.00 -4.44 14.90
C VAL A 38 28.10 -4.01 13.91
N SER A 39 28.30 -4.80 12.87
CA SER A 39 29.23 -4.43 11.79
C SER A 39 28.74 -3.21 11.01
N LYS A 40 29.68 -2.45 10.47
CA LYS A 40 29.40 -1.31 9.60
C LYS A 40 28.51 -1.67 8.40
N ASN A 41 28.74 -2.86 7.81
CA ASN A 41 27.93 -3.34 6.69
C ASN A 41 26.46 -3.60 7.08
N THR A 42 26.20 -4.00 8.33
CA THR A 42 24.84 -4.22 8.81
C THR A 42 24.08 -2.89 8.92
N VAL A 43 24.76 -1.85 9.42
CA VAL A 43 24.17 -0.50 9.49
C VAL A 43 23.95 0.08 8.09
N ILE A 44 24.94 -0.08 7.18
CA ILE A 44 24.79 0.38 5.79
C ILE A 44 23.54 -0.26 5.15
N LYS A 45 23.34 -1.57 5.28
CA LYS A 45 22.14 -2.24 4.77
C LYS A 45 20.84 -1.67 5.35
N ALA A 46 20.81 -1.37 6.65
CA ALA A 46 19.66 -0.74 7.29
C ALA A 46 19.40 0.67 6.75
N LEU A 47 20.46 1.46 6.53
CA LEU A 47 20.34 2.80 5.96
C LEU A 47 19.92 2.76 4.48
N ASP A 48 20.42 1.82 3.70
CA ASP A 48 20.03 1.62 2.29
C ASP A 48 18.56 1.23 2.20
N GLU A 49 18.07 0.38 3.11
CA GLU A 49 16.65 0.04 3.24
C GLU A 49 15.80 1.28 3.52
N LEU A 50 16.15 2.07 4.54
CA LEU A 50 15.45 3.31 4.88
C LEU A 50 15.49 4.34 3.75
N GLN A 51 16.61 4.42 3.04
CA GLN A 51 16.76 5.32 1.90
C GLN A 51 15.95 4.87 0.68
N SER A 52 15.87 3.56 0.42
CA SER A 52 15.04 3.00 -0.66
C SER A 52 13.57 3.28 -0.44
N HIS A 53 13.11 3.24 0.83
CA HIS A 53 11.77 3.63 1.23
C HIS A 53 11.58 5.16 1.36
N GLY A 54 12.61 5.94 1.05
CA GLY A 54 12.55 7.40 1.05
C GLY A 54 12.38 8.06 2.42
N LEU A 55 12.69 7.35 3.50
CA LEU A 55 12.59 7.86 4.87
C LEU A 55 13.77 8.74 5.26
N ILE A 56 14.92 8.47 4.69
CA ILE A 56 16.18 9.22 4.92
C ILE A 56 16.88 9.53 3.60
N TYR A 57 17.86 10.41 3.68
CA TYR A 57 18.84 10.60 2.61
C TYR A 57 20.25 10.80 3.21
N GLN A 58 21.26 10.41 2.44
CA GLN A 58 22.65 10.50 2.85
C GLN A 58 23.37 11.54 1.99
N VAL A 59 24.11 12.43 2.65
CA VAL A 59 24.96 13.44 1.98
C VAL A 59 26.41 13.14 2.31
N ARG A 60 27.20 12.83 1.29
CA ARG A 60 28.63 12.51 1.47
C ARG A 60 29.36 13.61 2.22
N GLY A 61 30.01 13.26 3.32
CA GLY A 61 30.75 14.19 4.17
C GLY A 61 29.91 15.03 5.13
N SER A 62 28.58 15.02 5.00
CA SER A 62 27.68 15.81 5.85
C SER A 62 26.90 14.96 6.84
N GLY A 63 26.50 13.74 6.45
CA GLY A 63 25.80 12.80 7.33
C GLY A 63 24.51 12.23 6.76
N ILE A 64 23.68 11.74 7.65
CA ILE A 64 22.40 11.08 7.40
C ILE A 64 21.28 12.00 7.88
N PHE A 65 20.26 12.21 7.09
CA PHE A 65 19.19 13.17 7.34
C PHE A 65 17.83 12.55 7.10
N VAL A 66 16.83 12.99 7.87
CA VAL A 66 15.43 12.63 7.66
C VAL A 66 14.92 13.30 6.37
N ARG A 67 14.30 12.51 5.47
CA ARG A 67 13.75 13.06 4.22
C ARG A 67 12.39 13.71 4.42
N GLY A 68 11.72 13.41 5.49
CA GLY A 68 10.40 13.92 5.82
C GLY A 68 9.34 12.82 5.83
N ARG A 69 8.29 13.07 6.57
CA ARG A 69 7.13 12.20 6.62
C ARG A 69 6.13 12.62 5.54
N ARG A 70 5.35 11.66 5.04
CA ARG A 70 4.17 12.00 4.23
C ARG A 70 3.24 12.90 5.06
N GLN A 71 2.55 13.79 4.41
CA GLN A 71 1.47 14.55 5.06
C GLN A 71 0.33 13.60 5.45
N LYS A 72 -0.31 13.87 6.59
CA LYS A 72 -1.48 13.09 7.03
C LYS A 72 -2.59 13.15 5.99
N GLY A 73 -3.31 12.04 5.84
CA GLY A 73 -4.43 11.93 4.91
C GLY A 73 -4.05 11.61 3.47
N TYR A 74 -2.76 11.57 3.12
CA TYR A 74 -2.32 11.16 1.80
C TYR A 74 -2.15 9.63 1.70
N ILE A 75 -2.68 9.04 0.64
CA ILE A 75 -2.44 7.65 0.26
C ILE A 75 -1.08 7.56 -0.42
N ASN A 76 -0.19 6.74 0.10
CA ASN A 76 1.08 6.48 -0.57
C ASN A 76 0.90 5.37 -1.61
N MET A 77 1.00 5.74 -2.89
CA MET A 77 0.83 4.82 -4.01
C MET A 77 2.02 3.86 -4.21
N MET A 78 3.09 3.99 -3.44
CA MET A 78 4.26 3.12 -3.49
C MET A 78 4.28 2.07 -2.37
N GLU A 79 3.35 2.16 -1.41
CA GLU A 79 3.26 1.20 -0.30
C GLU A 79 2.37 0.02 -0.66
N ILE A 80 2.84 -1.19 -0.34
CA ILE A 80 2.13 -2.46 -0.55
C ILE A 80 1.37 -2.82 0.75
N GLU A 81 0.65 -1.86 1.28
CA GLU A 81 -0.12 -2.04 2.51
C GLU A 81 -1.60 -1.79 2.25
N GLY A 82 -2.45 -2.45 3.04
CA GLY A 82 -3.89 -2.16 3.00
C GLY A 82 -4.20 -0.78 3.59
N PHE A 83 -5.34 -0.22 3.24
CA PHE A 83 -5.78 1.10 3.72
C PHE A 83 -5.72 1.26 5.24
N ASN A 84 -6.05 0.23 6.01
CA ASN A 84 -6.01 0.26 7.47
C ASN A 84 -4.61 0.54 8.03
N SER A 85 -3.57 0.10 7.32
CA SER A 85 -2.18 0.40 7.68
C SER A 85 -1.77 1.79 7.18
N MET A 86 -2.09 2.11 5.93
CA MET A 86 -1.74 3.39 5.31
C MET A 86 -2.40 4.59 5.98
N LEU A 87 -3.63 4.45 6.47
CA LEU A 87 -4.47 5.51 7.03
C LEU A 87 -4.82 5.23 8.50
N ARG A 88 -3.90 4.58 9.24
CA ARG A 88 -4.09 4.16 10.65
C ARG A 88 -4.42 5.29 11.63
N GLU A 89 -4.23 6.53 11.22
CA GLU A 89 -4.55 7.73 11.99
C GLU A 89 -6.02 8.17 11.89
N PHE A 90 -6.81 7.50 11.03
CA PHE A 90 -8.22 7.78 10.80
C PHE A 90 -9.09 6.58 11.17
N ASP A 91 -10.34 6.86 11.50
CA ASP A 91 -11.36 5.81 11.63
C ASP A 91 -11.78 5.34 10.24
N LEU A 92 -11.38 4.11 9.89
CA LEU A 92 -11.68 3.47 8.62
C LEU A 92 -12.72 2.38 8.81
N THR A 93 -13.83 2.51 8.11
CA THR A 93 -14.88 1.48 8.10
C THR A 93 -15.19 1.03 6.69
N SER A 94 -15.77 -0.16 6.56
CA SER A 94 -16.16 -0.74 5.28
C SER A 94 -17.58 -1.26 5.35
N LYS A 95 -18.32 -1.10 4.24
CA LYS A 95 -19.60 -1.74 4.03
C LYS A 95 -19.51 -2.66 2.83
N VAL A 96 -19.65 -3.96 3.06
CA VAL A 96 -19.71 -4.94 1.98
C VAL A 96 -21.02 -4.74 1.22
N LEU A 97 -20.91 -4.57 -0.08
CA LEU A 97 -22.06 -4.51 -1.01
C LEU A 97 -22.31 -5.87 -1.64
N GLU A 98 -21.25 -6.58 -1.94
CA GLU A 98 -21.33 -7.90 -2.56
C GLU A 98 -20.05 -8.70 -2.24
N LEU A 99 -20.24 -9.96 -1.87
CA LEU A 99 -19.18 -10.96 -1.75
C LEU A 99 -19.71 -12.29 -2.31
N LYS A 100 -19.07 -12.79 -3.35
CA LYS A 100 -19.46 -14.05 -3.99
C LYS A 100 -18.32 -14.69 -4.75
N GLU A 101 -18.49 -15.97 -5.05
CA GLU A 101 -17.64 -16.67 -6.02
C GLU A 101 -18.18 -16.42 -7.43
N VAL A 102 -17.29 -16.11 -8.36
CA VAL A 102 -17.65 -15.87 -9.76
C VAL A 102 -16.65 -16.56 -10.70
N ILE A 103 -17.11 -16.87 -11.89
CA ILE A 103 -16.25 -17.21 -13.02
C ILE A 103 -15.65 -15.92 -13.55
N PRO A 104 -14.32 -15.83 -13.69
CA PRO A 104 -13.64 -14.60 -14.05
C PRO A 104 -13.92 -14.17 -15.51
N SER A 105 -14.05 -12.86 -15.74
CA SER A 105 -14.06 -12.30 -17.10
C SER A 105 -12.67 -12.44 -17.74
N GLU A 106 -12.58 -12.31 -19.08
CA GLU A 106 -11.29 -12.32 -19.80
C GLU A 106 -10.26 -11.36 -19.17
N THR A 107 -10.69 -10.14 -18.85
CA THR A 107 -9.82 -9.16 -18.19
C THR A 107 -9.26 -9.66 -16.84
N VAL A 108 -10.09 -10.30 -16.01
CA VAL A 108 -9.66 -10.86 -14.73
C VAL A 108 -8.71 -12.04 -14.94
N GLN A 109 -9.00 -12.91 -15.91
CA GLN A 109 -8.13 -14.04 -16.29
C GLN A 109 -6.74 -13.56 -16.72
N GLU A 110 -6.69 -12.53 -17.59
CA GLU A 110 -5.45 -11.94 -18.07
C GLU A 110 -4.61 -11.35 -16.94
N HIS A 111 -5.23 -10.58 -16.01
CA HIS A 111 -4.50 -9.93 -14.92
C HIS A 111 -4.06 -10.89 -13.82
N LEU A 112 -4.83 -11.94 -13.55
CA LEU A 112 -4.50 -12.94 -12.55
C LEU A 112 -3.75 -14.15 -13.11
N HIS A 113 -3.58 -14.23 -14.45
CA HIS A 113 -2.96 -15.37 -15.16
C HIS A 113 -3.61 -16.71 -14.79
N ILE A 114 -4.93 -16.75 -14.78
CA ILE A 114 -5.75 -17.93 -14.41
C ILE A 114 -6.59 -18.42 -15.59
N ASP A 115 -7.00 -19.69 -15.52
CA ASP A 115 -7.85 -20.33 -16.54
C ASP A 115 -9.30 -19.83 -16.44
N ALA A 116 -10.03 -19.96 -17.56
CA ALA A 116 -11.39 -19.45 -17.71
C ALA A 116 -12.42 -20.11 -16.77
N ASP A 117 -12.16 -21.34 -16.34
CA ASP A 117 -13.02 -22.13 -15.43
C ASP A 117 -12.59 -22.03 -13.95
N GLN A 118 -11.49 -21.32 -13.66
CA GLN A 118 -10.99 -21.15 -12.31
C GLN A 118 -11.78 -20.05 -11.58
N PRO A 119 -12.57 -20.37 -10.54
CA PRO A 119 -13.36 -19.37 -9.84
C PRO A 119 -12.50 -18.41 -9.02
N VAL A 120 -12.98 -17.19 -8.89
CA VAL A 120 -12.39 -16.15 -8.04
C VAL A 120 -13.40 -15.65 -7.00
N TYR A 121 -12.94 -15.12 -5.88
CA TYR A 121 -13.79 -14.30 -5.03
C TYR A 121 -13.93 -12.92 -5.67
N TYR A 122 -15.15 -12.47 -5.86
CA TYR A 122 -15.50 -11.09 -6.16
C TYR A 122 -15.97 -10.41 -4.89
N LEU A 123 -15.34 -9.32 -4.54
CA LEU A 123 -15.68 -8.46 -3.41
C LEU A 123 -15.95 -7.05 -3.91
N LYS A 124 -17.11 -6.50 -3.57
CA LYS A 124 -17.44 -5.09 -3.78
C LYS A 124 -17.78 -4.43 -2.45
N ARG A 125 -17.16 -3.32 -2.12
CA ARG A 125 -17.41 -2.59 -0.88
C ARG A 125 -17.23 -1.09 -1.00
N LEU A 126 -17.95 -0.37 -0.14
CA LEU A 126 -17.70 1.05 0.11
C LEU A 126 -16.73 1.18 1.28
N ARG A 127 -15.82 2.13 1.17
CA ARG A 127 -14.88 2.46 2.24
C ARG A 127 -15.15 3.89 2.71
N TYR A 128 -15.06 4.08 4.03
CA TYR A 128 -15.33 5.34 4.69
C TYR A 128 -14.12 5.76 5.50
N ILE A 129 -13.84 7.08 5.52
CA ILE A 129 -12.88 7.72 6.42
C ILE A 129 -13.67 8.71 7.28
N GLU A 130 -13.58 8.58 8.62
CA GLU A 130 -14.30 9.45 9.55
C GLU A 130 -15.80 9.56 9.20
N GLY A 131 -16.41 8.45 8.80
CA GLY A 131 -17.80 8.36 8.39
C GLY A 131 -18.15 8.94 7.03
N ARG A 132 -17.20 9.48 6.25
CA ARG A 132 -17.41 10.01 4.89
C ARG A 132 -16.98 9.00 3.86
N ILE A 133 -17.73 8.90 2.76
CA ILE A 133 -17.42 7.96 1.67
C ILE A 133 -16.09 8.36 1.03
N PHE A 134 -15.17 7.40 1.02
CA PHE A 134 -13.82 7.57 0.51
C PHE A 134 -13.62 6.94 -0.86
N CYS A 135 -14.09 5.71 -1.06
CA CYS A 135 -13.99 5.03 -2.34
C CYS A 135 -14.96 3.84 -2.46
N ILE A 136 -15.16 3.42 -3.71
CA ILE A 136 -15.71 2.11 -4.08
C ILE A 136 -14.53 1.23 -4.44
N GLU A 137 -14.49 0.03 -3.89
CA GLU A 137 -13.48 -0.98 -4.19
C GLU A 137 -14.13 -2.24 -4.75
N GLU A 138 -13.63 -2.73 -5.87
CA GLU A 138 -13.97 -4.02 -6.46
C GLU A 138 -12.69 -4.85 -6.55
N SER A 139 -12.66 -6.03 -5.93
CA SER A 139 -11.48 -6.89 -5.89
C SER A 139 -11.82 -8.29 -6.37
N TYR A 140 -10.89 -8.90 -7.08
CA TYR A 140 -10.96 -10.28 -7.57
C TYR A 140 -9.75 -11.04 -7.01
N PHE A 141 -10.03 -12.03 -6.13
CA PHE A 141 -8.98 -12.81 -5.50
C PHE A 141 -8.94 -14.23 -6.09
N ASP A 142 -7.77 -14.71 -6.47
CA ASP A 142 -7.58 -16.10 -6.86
C ASP A 142 -7.87 -17.02 -5.68
N LYS A 143 -8.90 -17.90 -5.83
CA LYS A 143 -9.32 -18.84 -4.79
C LYS A 143 -8.31 -19.93 -4.46
N ASN A 144 -7.38 -20.24 -5.36
CA ASN A 144 -6.31 -21.18 -5.05
C ASN A 144 -5.30 -20.60 -4.06
N ILE A 145 -5.24 -19.28 -3.95
CA ILE A 145 -4.35 -18.55 -3.04
C ILE A 145 -5.13 -18.04 -1.82
N VAL A 146 -6.25 -17.36 -2.06
CA VAL A 146 -7.16 -16.88 -1.01
C VAL A 146 -8.27 -17.91 -0.84
N MET A 147 -7.98 -19.00 -0.11
CA MET A 147 -8.87 -20.17 -0.01
C MET A 147 -10.19 -19.90 0.72
N TYR A 148 -10.25 -18.88 1.53
CA TYR A 148 -11.44 -18.52 2.30
C TYR A 148 -11.56 -17.00 2.47
N LEU A 149 -12.75 -16.49 2.19
CA LEU A 149 -13.12 -15.10 2.42
C LEU A 149 -14.59 -15.03 2.80
N ASN A 150 -14.93 -14.28 3.85
CA ASN A 150 -16.31 -14.06 4.29
C ASN A 150 -16.56 -12.56 4.53
N GLU A 151 -17.83 -12.20 4.78
CA GLU A 151 -18.22 -10.80 4.99
C GLU A 151 -17.49 -10.17 6.19
N GLN A 152 -17.34 -10.89 7.29
CA GLN A 152 -16.64 -10.37 8.49
C GLN A 152 -15.18 -9.99 8.18
N ILE A 153 -14.46 -10.83 7.43
CA ILE A 153 -13.09 -10.52 6.98
C ILE A 153 -13.10 -9.33 6.01
N ALA A 154 -14.09 -9.27 5.13
CA ALA A 154 -14.21 -8.22 4.13
C ALA A 154 -14.60 -6.85 4.73
N GLU A 155 -15.36 -6.83 5.82
CA GLU A 155 -15.70 -5.61 6.57
C GLU A 155 -14.50 -5.07 7.38
N ASP A 156 -13.63 -5.95 7.86
CA ASP A 156 -12.39 -5.59 8.54
C ASP A 156 -11.26 -5.35 7.52
N SER A 157 -10.10 -5.83 7.76
CA SER A 157 -8.92 -5.68 6.91
C SER A 157 -8.60 -6.97 6.15
N VAL A 158 -8.98 -7.03 4.88
CA VAL A 158 -8.60 -8.14 4.00
C VAL A 158 -7.08 -8.30 3.94
N PHE A 159 -6.33 -7.20 3.83
CA PHE A 159 -4.86 -7.25 3.82
C PHE A 159 -4.26 -7.84 5.11
N ASN A 160 -4.78 -7.47 6.28
CA ASN A 160 -4.35 -8.07 7.55
C ASN A 160 -4.66 -9.56 7.58
N TYR A 161 -5.81 -9.98 7.06
CA TYR A 161 -6.15 -11.39 6.93
C TYR A 161 -5.17 -12.13 6.00
N LEU A 162 -4.88 -11.57 4.82
CA LEU A 162 -3.94 -12.16 3.87
C LEU A 162 -2.53 -12.32 4.45
N THR A 163 -2.02 -11.29 5.12
CA THR A 163 -0.65 -11.28 5.66
C THR A 163 -0.52 -11.99 7.00
N ASN A 164 -1.46 -11.77 7.93
CA ASN A 164 -1.36 -12.27 9.30
C ASN A 164 -1.96 -13.65 9.50
N ASN A 165 -3.05 -13.99 8.78
CA ASN A 165 -3.72 -15.29 8.92
C ASN A 165 -3.24 -16.28 7.85
N LEU A 166 -3.27 -15.88 6.57
CA LEU A 166 -2.83 -16.74 5.47
C LEU A 166 -1.31 -16.73 5.28
N LYS A 167 -0.58 -15.81 5.93
CA LYS A 167 0.90 -15.66 5.83
C LYS A 167 1.39 -15.45 4.39
N LEU A 168 0.58 -14.81 3.56
CA LEU A 168 0.98 -14.48 2.19
C LEU A 168 2.08 -13.42 2.22
N GLN A 169 3.12 -13.64 1.44
CA GLN A 169 4.20 -12.68 1.23
C GLN A 169 3.89 -11.85 -0.01
N ILE A 170 3.15 -10.75 0.20
CA ILE A 170 2.86 -9.77 -0.85
C ILE A 170 4.12 -8.94 -1.05
N SER A 171 4.64 -8.88 -2.27
CA SER A 171 5.99 -8.35 -2.52
C SER A 171 6.03 -7.15 -3.45
N PHE A 172 5.15 -7.08 -4.42
CA PHE A 172 5.07 -5.95 -5.33
C PHE A 172 3.65 -5.80 -5.88
N LEU A 173 3.39 -4.65 -6.45
CA LEU A 173 2.11 -4.31 -7.05
C LEU A 173 2.33 -3.38 -8.24
N ASP A 174 1.40 -3.42 -9.19
CA ASP A 174 1.28 -2.46 -10.27
C ASP A 174 0.05 -1.61 -10.06
N HIS A 175 0.19 -0.30 -10.18
CA HIS A 175 -0.93 0.65 -10.16
C HIS A 175 -1.06 1.37 -11.50
N TYR A 176 -2.25 1.33 -12.07
CA TYR A 176 -2.65 2.12 -13.24
C TYR A 176 -3.67 3.15 -12.82
N LEU A 177 -3.30 4.42 -12.89
CA LEU A 177 -4.13 5.53 -12.45
C LEU A 177 -4.70 6.29 -13.65
N ARG A 178 -5.97 6.58 -13.59
CA ARG A 178 -6.63 7.49 -14.54
C ARG A 178 -7.66 8.37 -13.84
N VAL A 179 -7.90 9.54 -14.38
CA VAL A 179 -9.04 10.38 -14.03
C VAL A 179 -10.11 10.23 -15.11
N GLY A 180 -11.33 9.99 -14.69
CA GLY A 180 -12.46 9.82 -15.59
C GLY A 180 -13.74 10.40 -15.01
N LYS A 181 -14.78 10.47 -15.83
CA LYS A 181 -16.12 10.86 -15.39
C LYS A 181 -16.82 9.65 -14.76
N LEU A 182 -17.54 9.88 -13.68
CA LEU A 182 -18.37 8.88 -13.03
C LEU A 182 -19.62 8.59 -13.90
N ASN A 183 -19.96 7.32 -14.02
CA ASN A 183 -21.28 6.92 -14.49
C ASN A 183 -22.30 7.08 -13.37
N GLN A 184 -23.60 7.00 -13.69
CA GLN A 184 -24.69 7.16 -12.74
C GLN A 184 -24.58 6.23 -11.54
N GLN A 185 -24.23 4.96 -11.72
CA GLN A 185 -24.15 3.97 -10.64
C GLN A 185 -23.03 4.31 -9.64
N ASN A 186 -21.83 4.64 -10.12
CA ASN A 186 -20.69 4.97 -9.26
C ASN A 186 -20.88 6.32 -8.58
N ALA A 187 -21.52 7.27 -9.26
CA ALA A 187 -21.88 8.57 -8.68
C ALA A 187 -22.83 8.40 -7.48
N VAL A 188 -23.87 7.57 -7.62
CA VAL A 188 -24.81 7.27 -6.51
C VAL A 188 -24.07 6.65 -5.31
N TYR A 189 -23.18 5.69 -5.55
CA TYR A 189 -22.40 5.07 -4.47
C TYR A 189 -21.47 6.04 -3.76
N LEU A 190 -20.92 7.01 -4.48
CA LEU A 190 -20.00 8.02 -3.92
C LEU A 190 -20.71 9.28 -3.43
N GLU A 191 -22.04 9.33 -3.46
CA GLU A 191 -22.84 10.54 -3.14
C GLU A 191 -22.46 11.77 -3.97
N LEU A 192 -22.06 11.53 -5.22
CA LEU A 192 -21.68 12.50 -6.23
C LEU A 192 -22.70 12.56 -7.38
N GLN A 193 -22.48 13.43 -8.37
CA GLN A 193 -23.31 13.55 -9.55
C GLN A 193 -22.73 12.75 -10.73
N GLU A 194 -23.58 12.26 -11.61
CA GLU A 194 -23.12 11.69 -12.89
C GLU A 194 -22.29 12.72 -13.67
N GLY A 195 -21.13 12.31 -14.14
CA GLY A 195 -20.20 13.18 -14.84
C GLY A 195 -19.19 13.90 -13.97
N ASP A 196 -19.33 13.84 -12.63
CA ASP A 196 -18.28 14.31 -11.74
C ASP A 196 -16.98 13.52 -11.95
N PRO A 197 -15.82 14.11 -11.65
CA PRO A 197 -14.55 13.42 -11.76
C PRO A 197 -14.42 12.30 -10.73
N GLY A 198 -13.76 11.21 -11.10
CA GLY A 198 -13.35 10.15 -10.18
C GLY A 198 -11.93 9.72 -10.50
N ILE A 199 -11.13 9.50 -9.48
CA ILE A 199 -9.80 8.93 -9.66
C ILE A 199 -9.97 7.42 -9.63
N GLN A 200 -9.60 6.77 -10.74
CA GLN A 200 -9.73 5.33 -10.92
C GLN A 200 -8.33 4.71 -10.84
N VAL A 201 -8.18 3.72 -9.98
CA VAL A 201 -6.93 2.98 -9.82
C VAL A 201 -7.21 1.51 -10.05
N GLU A 202 -6.53 0.93 -11.03
CA GLU A 202 -6.48 -0.52 -11.21
C GLU A 202 -5.17 -1.02 -10.59
N SER A 203 -5.25 -2.09 -9.81
CA SER A 203 -4.12 -2.62 -9.05
C SER A 203 -4.00 -4.13 -9.24
N ILE A 204 -2.78 -4.60 -9.46
CA ILE A 204 -2.48 -6.02 -9.49
C ILE A 204 -1.46 -6.30 -8.39
N PHE A 205 -1.80 -7.16 -7.45
CA PHE A 205 -0.92 -7.53 -6.35
C PHE A 205 -0.28 -8.89 -6.60
N TYR A 206 1.00 -8.98 -6.32
CA TYR A 206 1.81 -10.15 -6.57
C TYR A 206 2.44 -10.69 -5.30
N LEU A 207 2.53 -12.01 -5.23
CA LEU A 207 3.32 -12.72 -4.23
C LEU A 207 4.84 -12.59 -4.53
N ALA A 208 5.68 -12.93 -3.56
CA ALA A 208 7.14 -12.89 -3.70
C ALA A 208 7.69 -13.79 -4.82
N ASN A 209 6.93 -14.80 -5.24
CA ASN A 209 7.27 -15.68 -6.36
C ASN A 209 6.80 -15.16 -7.74
N GLY A 210 6.22 -13.95 -7.79
CA GLY A 210 5.73 -13.33 -9.02
C GLY A 210 4.32 -13.71 -9.45
N VAL A 211 3.61 -14.50 -8.65
CA VAL A 211 2.24 -14.91 -8.97
C VAL A 211 1.26 -13.78 -8.61
N PRO A 212 0.45 -13.27 -9.55
CA PRO A 212 -0.63 -12.34 -9.26
C PRO A 212 -1.76 -13.07 -8.53
N PHE A 213 -2.39 -12.42 -7.53
CA PHE A 213 -3.43 -13.07 -6.73
C PHE A 213 -4.61 -12.18 -6.41
N ASP A 214 -4.49 -10.86 -6.56
CA ASP A 214 -5.53 -9.87 -6.37
C ASP A 214 -5.48 -8.86 -7.52
N TYR A 215 -6.61 -8.72 -8.21
CA TYR A 215 -6.85 -7.67 -9.19
C TYR A 215 -7.97 -6.79 -8.67
N SER A 216 -7.66 -5.55 -8.36
CA SER A 216 -8.57 -4.61 -7.73
C SER A 216 -8.79 -3.36 -8.58
N LYS A 217 -10.03 -2.87 -8.56
CA LYS A 217 -10.43 -1.59 -9.15
C LYS A 217 -11.00 -0.70 -8.06
N ILE A 218 -10.42 0.47 -7.90
CA ILE A 218 -10.85 1.43 -6.90
C ILE A 218 -11.24 2.73 -7.59
N ILE A 219 -12.41 3.25 -7.23
CA ILE A 219 -12.85 4.59 -7.66
C ILE A 219 -12.91 5.47 -6.42
N TYR A 220 -12.04 6.44 -6.36
CA TYR A 220 -11.94 7.35 -5.23
C TYR A 220 -12.84 8.57 -5.40
N HIS A 221 -13.41 8.99 -4.30
CA HIS A 221 -14.11 10.27 -4.19
C HIS A 221 -13.10 11.42 -4.34
N TYR A 222 -13.26 12.27 -5.34
CA TYR A 222 -12.23 13.24 -5.75
C TYR A 222 -11.96 14.33 -4.68
N GLU A 223 -12.93 14.66 -3.81
CA GLU A 223 -12.75 15.63 -2.74
C GLU A 223 -12.16 15.01 -1.46
N GLU A 224 -12.37 13.71 -1.23
CA GLU A 224 -11.96 13.02 -0.02
C GLU A 224 -10.63 12.27 -0.15
N SER A 225 -10.02 12.27 -1.35
CA SER A 225 -8.83 11.47 -1.64
C SER A 225 -7.64 12.32 -2.04
N GLN A 226 -6.52 12.08 -1.41
CA GLN A 226 -5.24 12.72 -1.71
C GLN A 226 -4.16 11.66 -1.87
N PHE A 227 -3.30 11.81 -2.88
CA PHE A 227 -2.29 10.81 -3.23
C PHE A 227 -0.88 11.38 -3.09
N PHE A 228 0.03 10.53 -2.66
CA PHE A 228 1.43 10.84 -2.53
C PHE A 228 2.26 9.78 -3.26
N ILE A 229 3.20 10.24 -4.07
CA ILE A 229 4.18 9.40 -4.75
C ILE A 229 5.55 9.97 -4.46
N GLN A 230 6.41 9.18 -3.86
CA GLN A 230 7.76 9.59 -3.53
C GLN A 230 8.75 9.11 -4.59
N GLY A 231 9.22 10.03 -5.43
CA GLY A 231 10.29 9.73 -6.40
C GLY A 231 11.67 9.72 -5.75
N ASN A 232 12.55 8.82 -6.20
CA ASN A 232 13.98 8.84 -5.90
C ASN A 232 14.79 8.63 -7.19
N SER A 233 16.08 9.00 -7.16
CA SER A 233 16.95 8.91 -8.33
C SER A 233 17.39 7.48 -8.72
N TYR A 234 17.07 6.48 -7.91
CA TYR A 234 17.37 5.08 -8.23
C TYR A 234 16.63 4.58 -9.48
N TYR A 235 15.48 5.18 -9.82
CA TYR A 235 14.76 4.89 -11.06
C TYR A 235 15.45 5.43 -12.33
N ASN A 236 16.46 6.31 -12.20
CA ASN A 236 17.18 6.88 -13.34
C ASN A 236 18.42 6.06 -13.77
N LEU A 237 18.71 4.92 -13.16
CA LEU A 237 19.86 4.08 -13.51
C LEU A 237 19.59 3.13 -14.68
N MET A 238 18.41 3.19 -15.32
CA MET A 238 18.05 2.37 -16.47
C MET A 238 17.94 3.15 -17.79
N ASN A 239 18.47 4.37 -17.86
CA ASN A 239 18.60 5.14 -19.12
C ASN A 239 20.06 5.37 -19.48
#